data_32f9e1809c26aa4531ab739fb74bef5b
#
_entry.id   32f9e1809c26aa4531ab739fb74bef5b
#
_cell.length_a   1.000
_cell.length_b   1.000
_cell.length_c   1.000
_cell.angle_alpha   90.00
_cell.angle_beta   90.00
_cell.angle_gamma   90.00
#
_symmetry.space_group_name_H-M   'P 1'
#
loop_
_entity.id
_entity.type
_entity.pdbx_description
1 polymer ?
#
loop_
_entity_poly.entity_id
_entity_poly.type
_entity_poly.pdbx_seq_one_letter_code
_entity_poly.pdbx_strand_id
1 'polypeptide(L)'
;MFDNNTIPVAEKDRITSALLKWGIRIDQGTGVIDYIENTKTPPVLCSSIHLIRHAETVAVAKHEFMSDTSDNCIFTENGVEITKRQSLELDKYCFDVALYGPIARVINTKDIIMQTKQKFDCIPIKALHGINNTGWEYKTYFDLENDPVFIAREIESNMFARTPLGSSWGTVIANCADVLEYINENHIGKNILLISQGSILRGMQILLRKRAHPWDDFTVSGMYHVGDDSKKKKDYGIISRVY
;
A
#
# COMPACT_ATOMS: atom_id res chain seq x y z
N MET A 1 -6.86 10.17 -23.06
CA MET A 1 -6.03 8.95 -22.89
C MET A 1 -4.74 9.37 -22.23
N PHE A 2 -4.34 8.71 -21.16
CA PHE A 2 -3.08 8.99 -20.48
C PHE A 2 -1.90 8.57 -21.38
N ASP A 3 -0.91 9.46 -21.54
CA ASP A 3 0.27 9.15 -22.36
C ASP A 3 1.39 8.58 -21.48
N ASN A 4 1.62 7.28 -21.61
CA ASN A 4 2.69 6.58 -20.88
C ASN A 4 4.09 7.09 -21.24
N ASN A 5 4.27 7.86 -22.31
CA ASN A 5 5.56 8.42 -22.68
C ASN A 5 5.98 9.58 -21.76
N THR A 6 5.07 10.12 -20.95
CA THR A 6 5.38 11.17 -19.97
C THR A 6 6.14 10.66 -18.74
N ILE A 7 6.20 9.33 -18.53
CA ILE A 7 6.93 8.74 -17.43
C ILE A 7 8.41 8.60 -17.80
N PRO A 8 9.33 9.00 -16.92
CA PRO A 8 10.76 8.81 -17.16
C PRO A 8 11.12 7.37 -17.49
N VAL A 9 11.94 7.17 -18.51
CA VAL A 9 12.35 5.84 -18.98
C VAL A 9 12.94 5.01 -17.84
N ALA A 10 13.82 5.60 -17.04
CA ALA A 10 14.43 4.92 -15.91
C ALA A 10 13.40 4.42 -14.87
N GLU A 11 12.30 5.15 -14.67
CA GLU A 11 11.22 4.73 -13.78
C GLU A 11 10.41 3.58 -14.39
N LYS A 12 10.11 3.64 -15.69
CA LYS A 12 9.47 2.53 -16.40
C LYS A 12 10.31 1.25 -16.34
N ASP A 13 11.62 1.37 -16.61
CA ASP A 13 12.53 0.24 -16.58
C ASP A 13 12.62 -0.37 -15.19
N ARG A 14 12.71 0.45 -14.15
CA ARG A 14 12.68 -0.02 -12.76
C ARG A 14 11.39 -0.77 -12.44
N ILE A 15 10.23 -0.20 -12.76
CA ILE A 15 8.93 -0.83 -12.53
C ILE A 15 8.86 -2.17 -13.28
N THR A 16 9.17 -2.16 -14.57
CA THR A 16 9.11 -3.35 -15.43
C THR A 16 10.00 -4.46 -14.91
N SER A 17 11.25 -4.12 -14.55
CA SER A 17 12.22 -5.10 -14.03
C SER A 17 11.79 -5.69 -12.69
N ALA A 18 11.29 -4.84 -11.78
CA ALA A 18 10.81 -5.29 -10.48
C ALA A 18 9.61 -6.23 -10.62
N LEU A 19 8.61 -5.88 -11.44
CA LEU A 19 7.45 -6.71 -11.66
C LEU A 19 7.81 -8.05 -12.34
N LEU A 20 8.67 -8.01 -13.36
CA LEU A 20 9.09 -9.20 -14.09
C LEU A 20 9.80 -10.21 -13.17
N LYS A 21 10.65 -9.75 -12.26
CA LYS A 21 11.29 -10.61 -11.24
C LYS A 21 10.27 -11.38 -10.40
N TRP A 22 9.11 -10.80 -10.17
CA TRP A 22 7.99 -11.42 -9.43
C TRP A 22 7.00 -12.15 -10.33
N GLY A 23 7.33 -12.37 -11.60
CA GLY A 23 6.49 -13.08 -12.55
C GLY A 23 5.25 -12.28 -12.97
N ILE A 24 5.36 -10.97 -13.01
CA ILE A 24 4.33 -10.05 -13.46
C ILE A 24 4.85 -9.29 -14.67
N ARG A 25 4.13 -9.39 -15.78
CA ARG A 25 4.39 -8.61 -16.98
C ARG A 25 3.53 -7.35 -16.96
N ILE A 26 4.09 -6.26 -17.46
CA ILE A 26 3.36 -5.01 -17.70
C ILE A 26 3.37 -4.69 -19.18
N ASP A 27 2.22 -4.45 -19.76
CA ASP A 27 2.09 -3.98 -21.14
C ASP A 27 2.56 -2.52 -21.23
N GLN A 28 3.51 -2.24 -22.09
CA GLN A 28 4.14 -0.92 -22.18
C GLN A 28 3.22 0.15 -22.79
N GLY A 29 2.24 -0.26 -23.60
CA GLY A 29 1.28 0.64 -24.23
C GLY A 29 0.12 1.01 -23.32
N THR A 30 -0.47 0.02 -22.65
CA THR A 30 -1.64 0.20 -21.78
C THR A 30 -1.29 0.38 -20.31
N GLY A 31 -0.12 -0.07 -19.87
CA GLY A 31 0.27 -0.09 -18.47
C GLY A 31 -0.43 -1.17 -17.63
N VAL A 32 -1.20 -2.06 -18.25
CA VAL A 32 -1.92 -3.13 -17.54
C VAL A 32 -0.97 -4.27 -17.20
N ILE A 33 -1.16 -4.86 -16.03
CA ILE A 33 -0.36 -6.01 -15.56
C ILE A 33 -1.05 -7.33 -15.84
N ASP A 34 -0.22 -8.36 -16.04
CA ASP A 34 -0.64 -9.75 -16.19
C ASP A 34 0.36 -10.69 -15.51
N TYR A 35 -0.13 -11.78 -14.91
CA TYR A 35 0.73 -12.79 -14.31
C TYR A 35 1.28 -13.74 -15.36
N ILE A 36 2.60 -13.96 -15.33
CA ILE A 36 3.25 -14.96 -16.15
C ILE A 36 3.01 -16.34 -15.51
N GLU A 37 2.31 -17.21 -16.23
CA GLU A 37 2.05 -18.58 -15.77
C GLU A 37 3.37 -19.34 -15.53
N ASN A 38 3.34 -20.22 -14.52
CA ASN A 38 4.45 -21.09 -14.18
C ASN A 38 5.78 -20.38 -13.83
N THR A 39 5.76 -19.07 -13.59
CA THR A 39 6.95 -18.34 -13.16
C THR A 39 7.26 -18.64 -11.68
N LYS A 40 8.50 -19.01 -11.43
CA LYS A 40 9.00 -19.17 -10.06
C LYS A 40 9.28 -17.79 -9.46
N THR A 41 8.47 -17.37 -8.50
CA THR A 41 8.69 -16.11 -7.77
C THR A 41 9.85 -16.25 -6.78
N PRO A 42 10.53 -15.15 -6.42
CA PRO A 42 11.51 -15.15 -5.35
C PRO A 42 10.92 -15.73 -4.06
N PRO A 43 11.68 -16.53 -3.30
CA PRO A 43 11.22 -16.97 -1.99
C PRO A 43 11.11 -15.78 -1.04
N VAL A 44 10.20 -15.86 -0.09
CA VAL A 44 10.17 -14.98 1.07
C VAL A 44 10.72 -15.76 2.26
N LEU A 45 11.80 -15.27 2.87
CA LEU A 45 12.59 -16.01 3.84
C LEU A 45 12.27 -15.70 5.30
N CYS A 46 11.38 -14.76 5.59
CA CYS A 46 10.86 -14.53 6.93
C CYS A 46 9.81 -15.58 7.32
N SER A 47 9.49 -15.70 8.61
CA SER A 47 8.48 -16.65 9.10
C SER A 47 7.06 -16.15 8.86
N SER A 48 6.82 -14.85 8.99
CA SER A 48 5.52 -14.25 8.71
C SER A 48 5.61 -12.74 8.47
N ILE A 49 4.66 -12.21 7.69
CA ILE A 49 4.43 -10.77 7.51
C ILE A 49 2.98 -10.48 7.88
N HIS A 50 2.77 -9.65 8.87
CA HIS A 50 1.47 -9.12 9.25
C HIS A 50 1.39 -7.65 8.85
N LEU A 51 0.33 -7.27 8.16
CA LEU A 51 0.13 -5.93 7.65
C LEU A 51 -0.89 -5.18 8.48
N ILE A 52 -0.56 -3.96 8.87
CA ILE A 52 -1.49 -3.01 9.49
C ILE A 52 -1.51 -1.74 8.66
N ARG A 53 -2.72 -1.27 8.36
CA ARG A 53 -2.93 0.05 7.78
C ARG A 53 -2.87 1.12 8.88
N HIS A 54 -2.36 2.32 8.54
CA HIS A 54 -2.43 3.46 9.43
C HIS A 54 -3.87 3.74 9.90
N ALA A 55 -4.02 4.37 11.08
CA ALA A 55 -5.30 4.76 11.64
C ALA A 55 -6.13 5.62 10.67
N GLU A 56 -7.45 5.58 10.79
CA GLU A 56 -8.34 6.42 9.98
C GLU A 56 -8.05 7.90 10.27
N THR A 57 -7.75 8.64 9.21
CA THR A 57 -7.63 10.11 9.24
C THR A 57 -8.94 10.77 8.88
N VAL A 58 -9.10 12.05 9.26
CA VAL A 58 -10.27 12.85 8.90
C VAL A 58 -10.46 12.93 7.37
N ALA A 59 -9.36 13.08 6.60
CA ALA A 59 -9.44 13.09 5.14
C ALA A 59 -9.95 11.76 4.58
N VAL A 60 -9.46 10.62 5.11
CA VAL A 60 -9.97 9.31 4.69
C VAL A 60 -11.45 9.13 5.04
N ALA A 61 -11.89 9.62 6.21
CA ALA A 61 -13.31 9.58 6.60
C ALA A 61 -14.20 10.39 5.66
N LYS A 62 -13.66 11.45 5.07
CA LYS A 62 -14.33 12.31 4.06
C LYS A 62 -14.16 11.80 2.62
N HIS A 63 -13.44 10.69 2.42
CA HIS A 63 -13.14 10.15 1.09
C HIS A 63 -12.24 11.06 0.23
N GLU A 64 -11.41 11.86 0.85
CA GLU A 64 -10.47 12.75 0.20
C GLU A 64 -9.14 12.03 -0.09
N PHE A 65 -8.54 12.33 -1.23
CA PHE A 65 -7.18 11.93 -1.53
C PHE A 65 -6.19 12.67 -0.64
N MET A 66 -5.12 11.97 -0.26
CA MET A 66 -4.04 12.52 0.55
C MET A 66 -2.72 12.32 -0.17
N SER A 67 -1.84 13.31 -0.07
CA SER A 67 -0.43 13.15 -0.41
C SER A 67 0.42 12.88 0.83
N ASP A 68 1.70 12.62 0.62
CA ASP A 68 2.66 12.46 1.70
C ASP A 68 3.11 13.78 2.31
N THR A 69 2.90 14.87 1.57
CA THR A 69 3.19 16.24 2.00
C THR A 69 2.01 16.90 2.72
N SER A 70 0.83 16.25 2.74
CA SER A 70 -0.31 16.79 3.46
C SER A 70 -0.09 16.68 4.96
N ASP A 71 -0.02 17.81 5.66
CA ASP A 71 0.12 17.90 7.12
C ASP A 71 -1.10 17.35 7.87
N ASN A 72 -2.14 16.96 7.16
CA ASN A 72 -3.40 16.49 7.73
C ASN A 72 -3.33 15.02 8.14
N CYS A 73 -2.52 14.76 9.18
CA CYS A 73 -2.46 13.46 9.85
C CYS A 73 -3.38 13.38 11.08
N ILE A 74 -4.44 14.19 11.09
CA ILE A 74 -5.43 14.18 12.18
C ILE A 74 -6.24 12.89 12.06
N PHE A 75 -6.14 12.05 13.09
CA PHE A 75 -6.96 10.85 13.20
C PHE A 75 -8.37 11.19 13.64
N THR A 76 -9.35 10.40 13.21
CA THR A 76 -10.66 10.40 13.83
C THR A 76 -10.58 9.74 15.21
N GLU A 77 -11.49 10.06 16.12
CA GLU A 77 -11.59 9.37 17.40
C GLU A 77 -11.78 7.86 17.20
N ASN A 78 -12.63 7.49 16.24
CA ASN A 78 -12.86 6.09 15.86
C ASN A 78 -11.56 5.43 15.34
N GLY A 79 -10.75 6.13 14.52
CA GLY A 79 -9.47 5.64 14.04
C GLY A 79 -8.49 5.34 15.17
N VAL A 80 -8.40 6.22 16.15
CA VAL A 80 -7.57 6.02 17.35
C VAL A 80 -8.05 4.82 18.16
N GLU A 81 -9.36 4.70 18.40
CA GLU A 81 -9.94 3.61 19.19
C GLU A 81 -9.75 2.25 18.51
N ILE A 82 -10.00 2.18 17.21
CA ILE A 82 -9.76 0.96 16.42
C ILE A 82 -8.29 0.56 16.51
N THR A 83 -7.35 1.51 16.36
CA THR A 83 -5.92 1.22 16.42
C THR A 83 -5.51 0.72 17.81
N LYS A 84 -6.06 1.28 18.89
CA LYS A 84 -5.85 0.76 20.26
C LYS A 84 -6.36 -0.68 20.40
N ARG A 85 -7.53 -1.00 19.85
CA ARG A 85 -8.04 -2.38 19.85
C ARG A 85 -7.14 -3.33 19.04
N GLN A 86 -6.67 -2.89 17.86
CA GLN A 86 -5.69 -3.64 17.07
C GLN A 86 -4.43 -3.93 17.88
N SER A 87 -3.92 -2.95 18.62
CA SER A 87 -2.71 -3.13 19.40
C SER A 87 -2.87 -4.24 20.47
N LEU A 88 -4.07 -4.39 21.06
CA LEU A 88 -4.37 -5.50 21.97
C LEU A 88 -4.46 -6.86 21.25
N GLU A 89 -4.95 -6.87 20.01
CA GLU A 89 -5.00 -8.09 19.20
C GLU A 89 -3.59 -8.56 18.79
N LEU A 90 -2.61 -7.65 18.67
CA LEU A 90 -1.23 -7.98 18.38
C LEU A 90 -0.57 -8.83 19.48
N ASP A 91 -1.05 -8.75 20.71
CA ASP A 91 -0.54 -9.57 21.82
C ASP A 91 -0.72 -11.09 21.60
N LYS A 92 -1.56 -11.49 20.63
CA LYS A 92 -1.72 -12.88 20.20
C LYS A 92 -0.59 -13.39 19.32
N TYR A 93 0.25 -12.49 18.84
CA TYR A 93 1.37 -12.80 17.94
C TYR A 93 2.69 -12.41 18.61
N CYS A 94 3.76 -13.08 18.22
CA CYS A 94 5.11 -12.72 18.66
C CYS A 94 5.84 -12.09 17.46
N PHE A 95 6.11 -10.79 17.54
CA PHE A 95 6.88 -10.09 16.51
C PHE A 95 8.33 -9.92 16.95
N ASP A 96 9.24 -10.06 15.99
CA ASP A 96 10.67 -9.80 16.18
C ASP A 96 11.03 -8.35 15.83
N VAL A 97 10.29 -7.75 14.89
CA VAL A 97 10.54 -6.40 14.38
C VAL A 97 9.28 -5.80 13.76
N ALA A 98 9.14 -4.47 13.88
CA ALA A 98 8.19 -3.70 13.08
C ALA A 98 8.92 -2.88 12.00
N LEU A 99 8.50 -3.01 10.76
CA LEU A 99 8.91 -2.15 9.65
C LEU A 99 7.78 -1.16 9.37
N TYR A 100 8.11 0.12 9.24
CA TYR A 100 7.06 1.13 9.06
C TYR A 100 7.42 2.20 8.02
N GLY A 101 6.40 2.76 7.37
CA GLY A 101 6.54 3.86 6.42
C GLY A 101 6.88 5.18 7.12
N PRO A 102 7.71 6.06 6.50
CA PRO A 102 8.24 7.26 7.15
C PRO A 102 7.29 8.48 7.13
N ILE A 103 5.99 8.28 6.92
CA ILE A 103 5.02 9.38 6.87
C ILE A 103 4.27 9.55 8.19
N ALA A 104 3.89 10.77 8.51
CA ALA A 104 3.36 11.12 9.83
C ALA A 104 2.19 10.24 10.31
N ARG A 105 1.19 9.97 9.45
CA ARG A 105 0.06 9.11 9.82
C ARG A 105 0.47 7.66 10.15
N VAL A 106 1.52 7.14 9.51
CA VAL A 106 2.05 5.80 9.81
C VAL A 106 2.87 5.84 11.10
N ILE A 107 3.71 6.86 11.29
CA ILE A 107 4.50 7.07 12.51
C ILE A 107 3.57 7.18 13.73
N ASN A 108 2.55 8.04 13.66
CA ASN A 108 1.60 8.22 14.75
C ASN A 108 0.80 6.93 15.04
N THR A 109 0.46 6.15 14.02
CA THR A 109 -0.17 4.83 14.20
C THR A 109 0.77 3.86 14.89
N LYS A 110 2.04 3.79 14.47
CA LYS A 110 3.07 2.99 15.13
C LYS A 110 3.20 3.38 16.60
N ASP A 111 3.18 4.68 16.93
CA ASP A 111 3.28 5.15 18.32
C ASP A 111 2.11 4.70 19.19
N ILE A 112 0.90 4.64 18.65
CA ILE A 112 -0.27 4.06 19.35
C ILE A 112 -0.06 2.55 19.58
N ILE A 113 0.39 1.83 18.56
CA ILE A 113 0.63 0.39 18.64
C ILE A 113 1.71 0.06 19.67
N MET A 114 2.79 0.82 19.71
CA MET A 114 3.92 0.60 20.61
C MET A 114 3.61 0.92 22.08
N GLN A 115 2.42 1.41 22.41
CA GLN A 115 1.93 1.52 23.80
C GLN A 115 1.52 0.17 24.38
N THR A 116 1.51 -0.91 23.59
CA THR A 116 1.25 -2.27 24.07
C THR A 116 2.38 -2.83 24.92
N LYS A 117 2.15 -4.02 25.48
CA LYS A 117 3.12 -4.73 26.32
C LYS A 117 4.31 -5.29 25.54
N GLN A 118 4.14 -5.57 24.24
CA GLN A 118 5.21 -6.10 23.40
C GLN A 118 6.20 -4.99 23.06
N LYS A 119 7.48 -5.31 23.24
CA LYS A 119 8.58 -4.43 22.81
C LYS A 119 9.39 -5.15 21.74
N PHE A 120 9.43 -4.58 20.56
CA PHE A 120 10.25 -5.02 19.43
C PHE A 120 10.84 -3.78 18.75
N ASP A 121 11.91 -3.99 18.01
CA ASP A 121 12.55 -2.90 17.28
C ASP A 121 11.64 -2.36 16.18
N CYS A 122 11.63 -1.04 16.01
CA CYS A 122 10.87 -0.37 14.96
C CYS A 122 11.82 0.32 13.99
N ILE A 123 11.81 -0.11 12.74
CA ILE A 123 12.73 0.33 11.69
C ILE A 123 11.94 1.09 10.62
N PRO A 124 12.26 2.38 10.36
CA PRO A 124 11.66 3.12 9.26
C PRO A 124 12.23 2.63 7.93
N ILE A 125 11.36 2.33 6.97
CA ILE A 125 11.74 1.88 5.64
C ILE A 125 11.21 2.87 4.60
N LYS A 126 12.12 3.55 3.88
CA LYS A 126 11.76 4.55 2.88
C LYS A 126 10.87 3.97 1.78
N ALA A 127 11.12 2.75 1.36
CA ALA A 127 10.33 2.08 0.32
C ALA A 127 8.89 1.73 0.77
N LEU A 128 8.57 1.79 2.06
CA LEU A 128 7.19 1.69 2.57
C LEU A 128 6.39 2.99 2.40
N HIS A 129 6.78 3.78 1.45
CA HIS A 129 6.06 4.95 0.98
C HIS A 129 4.92 4.50 0.07
N GLY A 130 3.70 4.76 0.44
CA GLY A 130 2.52 4.42 -0.37
C GLY A 130 2.37 5.30 -1.60
N ILE A 131 1.20 5.23 -2.22
CA ILE A 131 0.92 6.05 -3.39
C ILE A 131 0.85 7.53 -2.99
N ASN A 132 1.64 8.34 -3.66
CA ASN A 132 1.63 9.79 -3.49
C ASN A 132 0.64 10.42 -4.48
N ASN A 133 -0.37 11.11 -3.94
CA ASN A 133 -1.44 11.75 -4.71
C ASN A 133 -1.25 13.28 -4.80
N THR A 134 -0.01 13.76 -4.76
CA THR A 134 0.26 15.22 -4.89
C THR A 134 -0.43 15.78 -6.14
N GLY A 135 -1.21 16.84 -5.92
CA GLY A 135 -2.09 17.46 -6.93
C GLY A 135 -3.55 17.01 -6.86
N TRP A 136 -3.87 16.01 -6.04
CA TRP A 136 -5.24 15.59 -5.77
C TRP A 136 -5.63 15.73 -4.29
N GLU A 137 -4.83 16.40 -3.50
CA GLU A 137 -5.11 16.62 -2.09
C GLU A 137 -6.49 17.24 -1.90
N TYR A 138 -7.23 16.70 -0.93
CA TYR A 138 -8.58 17.12 -0.56
C TYR A 138 -9.66 16.96 -1.65
N LYS A 139 -9.31 16.41 -2.81
CA LYS A 139 -10.29 16.03 -3.83
C LYS A 139 -10.89 14.67 -3.50
N THR A 140 -12.16 14.51 -3.84
CA THR A 140 -12.89 13.25 -3.78
C THR A 140 -12.86 12.52 -5.12
N TYR A 141 -13.38 11.31 -5.19
CA TYR A 141 -13.60 10.61 -6.46
C TYR A 141 -14.51 11.38 -7.42
N PHE A 142 -15.54 12.05 -6.89
CA PHE A 142 -16.46 12.86 -7.70
C PHE A 142 -15.77 14.05 -8.34
N ASP A 143 -14.82 14.67 -7.63
CA ASP A 143 -14.06 15.79 -8.17
C ASP A 143 -13.11 15.38 -9.30
N LEU A 144 -12.80 14.08 -9.39
CA LEU A 144 -11.81 13.52 -10.33
C LEU A 144 -12.44 12.63 -11.41
N GLU A 145 -13.75 12.46 -11.45
CA GLU A 145 -14.40 11.53 -12.38
C GLU A 145 -14.06 11.76 -13.87
N ASN A 146 -13.74 13.00 -14.22
CA ASN A 146 -13.35 13.40 -15.57
C ASN A 146 -11.83 13.69 -15.71
N ASP A 147 -11.03 13.47 -14.66
CA ASP A 147 -9.57 13.64 -14.72
C ASP A 147 -8.93 12.49 -15.51
N PRO A 148 -8.19 12.76 -16.60
CA PRO A 148 -7.63 11.69 -17.45
C PRO A 148 -6.65 10.78 -16.70
N VAL A 149 -5.92 11.31 -15.72
CA VAL A 149 -4.98 10.50 -14.91
C VAL A 149 -5.74 9.62 -13.95
N PHE A 150 -6.83 10.14 -13.37
CA PHE A 150 -7.70 9.35 -12.51
C PHE A 150 -8.34 8.18 -13.28
N ILE A 151 -8.90 8.46 -14.47
CA ILE A 151 -9.47 7.42 -15.33
C ILE A 151 -8.42 6.35 -15.66
N ALA A 152 -7.24 6.77 -16.14
CA ALA A 152 -6.18 5.83 -16.49
C ALA A 152 -5.74 4.98 -15.29
N ARG A 153 -5.56 5.60 -14.10
CA ARG A 153 -5.03 4.92 -12.91
C ARG A 153 -6.06 4.07 -12.19
N GLU A 154 -7.27 4.61 -11.97
CA GLU A 154 -8.27 4.00 -11.08
C GLU A 154 -9.31 3.16 -11.85
N ILE A 155 -9.55 3.45 -13.13
CA ILE A 155 -10.54 2.76 -13.97
C ILE A 155 -9.87 1.82 -14.96
N GLU A 156 -8.88 2.30 -15.72
CA GLU A 156 -8.19 1.51 -16.75
C GLU A 156 -7.04 0.69 -16.19
N SER A 157 -6.70 0.87 -14.92
CA SER A 157 -5.67 0.09 -14.21
C SER A 157 -4.26 0.23 -14.80
N ASN A 158 -3.98 1.39 -15.34
CA ASN A 158 -2.68 1.72 -15.88
C ASN A 158 -1.65 1.93 -14.76
N MET A 159 -0.72 1.01 -14.61
CA MET A 159 0.32 1.02 -13.56
C MET A 159 1.31 2.17 -13.70
N PHE A 160 1.37 2.81 -14.86
CA PHE A 160 2.22 3.97 -15.08
C PHE A 160 1.53 5.30 -14.80
N ALA A 161 0.19 5.34 -14.74
CA ALA A 161 -0.54 6.58 -14.55
C ALA A 161 -0.28 7.19 -13.17
N ARG A 162 0.08 8.46 -13.16
CA ARG A 162 0.38 9.23 -11.94
C ARG A 162 0.06 10.71 -12.13
N THR A 163 -0.19 11.42 -11.04
CA THR A 163 -0.22 12.89 -11.08
C THR A 163 1.21 13.42 -11.37
N PRO A 164 1.34 14.66 -11.87
CA PRO A 164 2.66 15.22 -12.27
C PRO A 164 3.72 15.15 -11.16
N LEU A 165 3.33 15.33 -9.90
CA LEU A 165 4.20 15.32 -8.72
C LEU A 165 3.99 14.09 -7.83
N GLY A 166 3.12 13.19 -8.23
CA GLY A 166 2.78 12.00 -7.49
C GLY A 166 3.54 10.74 -7.95
N SER A 167 3.07 9.60 -7.47
CA SER A 167 3.57 8.29 -7.86
C SER A 167 2.49 7.43 -8.53
N SER A 168 2.92 6.38 -9.23
CA SER A 168 2.05 5.41 -9.87
C SER A 168 1.88 4.15 -9.03
N TRP A 169 0.91 3.30 -9.38
CA TRP A 169 0.79 1.97 -8.80
C TRP A 169 2.01 1.09 -9.10
N GLY A 170 2.57 1.21 -10.29
CA GLY A 170 3.80 0.50 -10.64
C GLY A 170 4.96 0.87 -9.71
N THR A 171 5.12 2.16 -9.39
CA THR A 171 6.12 2.64 -8.40
C THR A 171 5.89 2.00 -7.03
N VAL A 172 4.64 1.94 -6.57
CA VAL A 172 4.31 1.34 -5.26
C VAL A 172 4.63 -0.14 -5.23
N ILE A 173 4.28 -0.90 -6.29
CA ILE A 173 4.56 -2.34 -6.36
C ILE A 173 6.08 -2.59 -6.44
N ALA A 174 6.82 -1.79 -7.22
CA ALA A 174 8.27 -1.88 -7.26
C ALA A 174 8.92 -1.60 -5.88
N ASN A 175 8.41 -0.61 -5.14
CA ASN A 175 8.83 -0.36 -3.77
C ASN A 175 8.53 -1.54 -2.83
N CYS A 176 7.39 -2.21 -3.02
CA CYS A 176 7.09 -3.44 -2.27
C CYS A 176 8.07 -4.56 -2.57
N ALA A 177 8.53 -4.69 -3.82
CA ALA A 177 9.57 -5.66 -4.19
C ALA A 177 10.89 -5.36 -3.47
N ASP A 178 11.32 -4.09 -3.44
CA ASP A 178 12.51 -3.66 -2.69
C ASP A 178 12.38 -3.98 -1.19
N VAL A 179 11.19 -3.80 -0.59
CA VAL A 179 10.94 -4.16 0.82
C VAL A 179 11.06 -5.66 1.05
N LEU A 180 10.53 -6.49 0.17
CA LEU A 180 10.65 -7.95 0.28
C LEU A 180 12.11 -8.42 0.13
N GLU A 181 12.88 -7.77 -0.73
CA GLU A 181 14.34 -8.02 -0.82
C GLU A 181 15.04 -7.64 0.47
N TYR A 182 14.78 -6.44 1.00
CA TYR A 182 15.32 -6.02 2.29
C TYR A 182 14.98 -6.99 3.43
N ILE A 183 13.75 -7.50 3.47
CA ILE A 183 13.32 -8.52 4.44
C ILE A 183 14.15 -9.80 4.29
N ASN A 184 14.34 -10.25 3.07
CA ASN A 184 15.12 -11.46 2.78
C ASN A 184 16.60 -11.32 3.16
N GLU A 185 17.16 -10.12 3.09
CA GLU A 185 18.56 -9.86 3.44
C GLU A 185 18.77 -9.70 4.95
N ASN A 186 17.79 -9.11 5.67
CA ASN A 186 18.01 -8.64 7.03
C ASN A 186 17.13 -9.34 8.08
N HIS A 187 16.09 -10.06 7.69
CA HIS A 187 15.05 -10.57 8.61
C HIS A 187 14.66 -12.04 8.32
N ILE A 188 15.63 -12.87 7.94
CA ILE A 188 15.40 -14.31 7.71
C ILE A 188 14.85 -14.97 8.98
N GLY A 189 13.77 -15.74 8.83
CA GLY A 189 13.12 -16.47 9.92
C GLY A 189 12.38 -15.61 10.94
N LYS A 190 12.29 -14.29 10.74
CA LYS A 190 11.62 -13.36 11.66
C LYS A 190 10.13 -13.25 11.41
N ASN A 191 9.37 -12.94 12.46
CA ASN A 191 7.98 -12.52 12.39
C ASN A 191 7.92 -11.00 12.30
N ILE A 192 7.38 -10.48 11.23
CA ILE A 192 7.44 -9.06 10.90
C ILE A 192 6.05 -8.43 11.02
N LEU A 193 5.98 -7.32 11.74
CA LEU A 193 4.86 -6.40 11.69
C LEU A 193 5.18 -5.27 10.69
N LEU A 194 4.36 -5.09 9.68
CA LEU A 194 4.53 -4.04 8.68
C LEU A 194 3.38 -3.03 8.82
N ILE A 195 3.73 -1.78 9.17
CA ILE A 195 2.77 -0.70 9.39
C ILE A 195 2.90 0.30 8.25
N SER A 196 1.87 0.45 7.42
CA SER A 196 1.95 1.32 6.26
C SER A 196 0.58 1.79 5.76
N GLN A 197 0.52 2.15 4.48
CA GLN A 197 -0.67 2.61 3.77
C GLN A 197 -1.36 1.46 3.04
N GLY A 198 -2.66 1.64 2.75
CA GLY A 198 -3.45 0.65 2.01
C GLY A 198 -2.84 0.27 0.65
N SER A 199 -2.20 1.21 -0.04
CA SER A 199 -1.53 0.95 -1.32
C SER A 199 -0.35 -0.02 -1.18
N ILE A 200 0.45 0.09 -0.12
CA ILE A 200 1.53 -0.86 0.16
C ILE A 200 0.97 -2.25 0.47
N LEU A 201 -0.10 -2.32 1.28
CA LEU A 201 -0.74 -3.60 1.59
C LEU A 201 -1.19 -4.32 0.32
N ARG A 202 -1.76 -3.57 -0.63
CA ARG A 202 -2.16 -4.11 -1.95
C ARG A 202 -0.97 -4.50 -2.80
N GLY A 203 0.06 -3.67 -2.87
CA GLY A 203 1.28 -3.98 -3.61
C GLY A 203 1.91 -5.29 -3.13
N MET A 204 1.98 -5.51 -1.81
CA MET A 204 2.45 -6.76 -1.21
C MET A 204 1.59 -7.96 -1.62
N GLN A 205 0.26 -7.81 -1.61
CA GLN A 205 -0.65 -8.90 -2.01
C GLN A 205 -0.52 -9.26 -3.48
N ILE A 206 -0.29 -8.26 -4.36
CA ILE A 206 -0.04 -8.50 -5.79
C ILE A 206 1.22 -9.33 -5.97
N LEU A 207 2.33 -8.93 -5.36
CA LEU A 207 3.60 -9.64 -5.48
C LEU A 207 3.54 -11.05 -4.89
N LEU A 208 2.85 -11.22 -3.78
CA LEU A 208 2.68 -12.52 -3.12
C LEU A 208 1.54 -13.37 -3.74
N ARG A 209 0.98 -12.93 -4.87
CA ARG A 209 -0.10 -13.61 -5.61
C ARG A 209 -1.36 -13.89 -4.79
N LYS A 210 -1.64 -13.06 -3.80
CA LYS A 210 -2.89 -13.09 -3.04
C LYS A 210 -3.99 -12.26 -3.71
N ARG A 211 -3.62 -11.49 -4.77
CA ARG A 211 -4.48 -10.57 -5.49
C ARG A 211 -4.00 -10.46 -6.94
N ALA A 212 -4.90 -10.56 -7.91
CA ALA A 212 -4.57 -10.45 -9.33
C ALA A 212 -4.37 -8.98 -9.75
N HIS A 213 -5.09 -8.06 -9.13
CA HIS A 213 -5.15 -6.67 -9.54
C HIS A 213 -5.34 -5.72 -8.35
N PRO A 214 -4.83 -4.46 -8.36
CA PRO A 214 -5.03 -3.51 -7.26
C PRO A 214 -6.49 -3.24 -6.90
N TRP A 215 -7.39 -3.43 -7.86
CA TRP A 215 -8.83 -3.15 -7.74
C TRP A 215 -9.69 -4.38 -7.47
N ASP A 216 -9.11 -5.55 -7.42
CA ASP A 216 -9.88 -6.74 -7.08
C ASP A 216 -10.56 -6.59 -5.74
N ASP A 217 -11.77 -7.16 -5.63
CA ASP A 217 -12.57 -7.17 -4.42
C ASP A 217 -11.84 -7.91 -3.32
N PHE A 218 -11.01 -7.19 -2.62
CA PHE A 218 -10.28 -7.72 -1.49
C PHE A 218 -10.60 -6.89 -0.25
N THR A 219 -11.02 -7.57 0.80
CA THR A 219 -11.53 -6.96 2.02
C THR A 219 -10.52 -6.13 2.81
N VAL A 220 -9.26 -6.11 2.44
CA VAL A 220 -8.18 -5.43 3.19
C VAL A 220 -8.00 -3.96 2.81
N SER A 221 -8.83 -3.40 2.01
CA SER A 221 -8.58 -2.00 1.68
C SER A 221 -9.83 -1.22 1.47
N GLY A 222 -10.01 -0.24 2.28
CA GLY A 222 -11.01 0.77 2.04
C GLY A 222 -10.79 1.57 0.75
N MET A 223 -10.52 0.93 -0.37
CA MET A 223 -10.62 1.59 -1.65
C MET A 223 -11.96 1.26 -2.29
N TYR A 224 -12.56 2.28 -2.77
CA TYR A 224 -13.93 2.44 -3.15
C TYR A 224 -14.26 1.68 -4.43
N HIS A 225 -15.33 0.88 -4.40
CA HIS A 225 -16.12 0.67 -5.60
C HIS A 225 -17.01 1.88 -5.80
N VAL A 226 -16.89 2.53 -6.93
CA VAL A 226 -17.82 3.56 -7.35
C VAL A 226 -19.21 2.91 -7.46
N GLY A 227 -20.13 3.27 -6.57
CA GLY A 227 -21.55 2.95 -6.69
C GLY A 227 -22.19 2.03 -5.66
N ASP A 228 -21.48 1.43 -4.71
CA ASP A 228 -22.09 0.59 -3.67
C ASP A 228 -21.63 0.95 -2.26
N ASP A 229 -22.39 1.80 -1.59
CA ASP A 229 -22.14 2.20 -0.20
C ASP A 229 -22.32 1.07 0.83
N SER A 230 -23.03 0.00 0.47
CA SER A 230 -23.36 -1.10 1.39
C SER A 230 -22.17 -2.03 1.68
N LYS A 231 -21.16 -2.05 0.81
CA LYS A 231 -19.96 -2.90 0.93
C LYS A 231 -18.76 -2.21 1.58
N LYS A 232 -18.92 -1.00 2.06
CA LYS A 232 -17.85 -0.21 2.71
C LYS A 232 -17.57 -0.67 4.13
N LYS A 233 -17.18 -1.91 4.34
CA LYS A 233 -16.44 -2.25 5.57
C LYS A 233 -15.03 -1.68 5.43
N LYS A 234 -14.81 -0.55 6.07
CA LYS A 234 -13.47 0.06 6.19
C LYS A 234 -12.59 -0.89 6.97
N ASP A 235 -11.50 -1.34 6.36
CA ASP A 235 -10.58 -2.31 6.93
C ASP A 235 -9.61 -1.71 7.97
N TYR A 236 -10.04 -0.66 8.65
CA TYR A 236 -9.38 -0.23 9.85
C TYR A 236 -9.70 -1.24 10.95
N GLY A 237 -8.69 -1.84 11.52
CA GLY A 237 -8.86 -2.83 12.57
C GLY A 237 -8.56 -4.27 12.14
N ILE A 238 -8.22 -4.51 10.88
CA ILE A 238 -7.86 -5.84 10.41
C ILE A 238 -6.33 -5.96 10.31
N ILE A 239 -5.81 -7.00 10.96
CA ILE A 239 -4.43 -7.44 10.82
C ILE A 239 -4.46 -8.55 9.77
N SER A 240 -3.83 -8.29 8.64
CA SER A 240 -3.78 -9.29 7.56
C SER A 240 -2.44 -10.01 7.57
N ARG A 241 -2.47 -11.31 7.84
CA ARG A 241 -1.31 -12.16 7.58
C ARG A 241 -1.23 -12.40 6.07
N VAL A 242 -0.11 -12.04 5.46
CA VAL A 242 0.14 -12.18 4.02
C VAL A 242 1.16 -13.25 3.69
N TYR A 243 1.91 -13.70 4.73
CA TYR A 243 2.90 -14.76 4.61
C TYR A 243 3.02 -15.53 5.94
#